data_4034f3ddbec75fde9e0128409df4498e
#
_entry.id   4034f3ddbec75fde9e0128409df4498e
#
_cell.length_a   1.000
_cell.length_b   1.000
_cell.length_c   1.000
_cell.angle_alpha   90.00
_cell.angle_beta   90.00
_cell.angle_gamma   90.00
#
_symmetry.space_group_name_H-M   'P 1'
#
loop_
_entity.id
_entity.type
_entity.pdbx_description
1 polymer ?
#
loop_
_entity_poly.entity_id
_entity_poly.type
_entity_poly.pdbx_seq_one_letter_code
_entity_poly.pdbx_strand_id
1 'polypeptide(L)'
;VNRVIEYALKQKKLYSDMGGSVDFTDEELVFSALFHDLGKIGDGEVPNYIPQDDKWRRDKLSEIYTFNEDLDFMLIPDRSLFILQKFGIKVNQKEFLAIRCHDGVFDKANEAYFFSHRESSRQKTSIISVLHAADFLASKVEYDIWKRNGGDSTPKVQKTASSTGRQVKSSVG
;
A
#
# COMPACT_ATOMS: atom_id res chain seq x y z
N VAL A 1 7.71 5.90 4.67
CA VAL A 1 9.02 5.43 4.16
C VAL A 1 9.99 5.13 5.29
N ASN A 2 10.38 6.07 6.17
CA ASN A 2 11.38 5.82 7.22
C ASN A 2 11.01 4.63 8.12
N ARG A 3 9.74 4.46 8.47
CA ARG A 3 9.28 3.33 9.26
C ARG A 3 9.37 2.01 8.50
N VAL A 4 9.09 2.02 7.19
CA VAL A 4 9.26 0.83 6.35
C VAL A 4 10.72 0.39 6.32
N ILE A 5 11.66 1.33 6.18
CA ILE A 5 13.10 1.02 6.21
C ILE A 5 13.50 0.38 7.56
N GLU A 6 13.08 0.99 8.68
CA GLU A 6 13.35 0.45 10.01
C GLU A 6 12.79 -0.97 10.19
N TYR A 7 11.56 -1.18 9.73
CA TYR A 7 10.90 -2.47 9.84
C TYR A 7 11.50 -3.50 8.89
N ALA A 8 11.93 -3.10 7.69
CA ALA A 8 12.60 -3.99 6.75
C ALA A 8 13.89 -4.57 7.34
N LEU A 9 14.71 -3.73 7.97
CA LEU A 9 15.93 -4.20 8.65
C LEU A 9 15.61 -5.14 9.83
N LYS A 10 14.57 -4.85 10.61
CA LYS A 10 14.10 -5.74 11.68
C LYS A 10 13.56 -7.06 11.13
N GLN A 11 12.78 -7.02 10.04
CA GLN A 11 12.23 -8.20 9.39
C GLN A 11 13.33 -9.07 8.77
N LYS A 12 14.37 -8.47 8.17
CA LYS A 12 15.54 -9.20 7.69
C LYS A 12 16.19 -10.01 8.81
N LYS A 13 16.42 -9.35 9.97
CA LYS A 13 16.98 -10.03 11.14
C LYS A 13 16.06 -11.16 11.62
N LEU A 14 14.77 -10.89 11.81
CA LEU A 14 13.81 -11.89 12.25
C LEU A 14 13.75 -13.08 11.29
N TYR A 15 13.72 -12.84 9.98
CA TYR A 15 13.70 -13.88 8.95
C TYR A 15 14.92 -14.79 9.06
N SER A 16 16.10 -14.21 9.28
CA SER A 16 17.35 -14.97 9.52
C SER A 16 17.32 -15.74 10.84
N ASP A 17 16.86 -15.12 11.93
CA ASP A 17 16.75 -15.76 13.26
C ASP A 17 15.80 -16.98 13.24
N MET A 18 14.79 -16.96 12.36
CA MET A 18 13.84 -18.06 12.13
C MET A 18 14.42 -19.16 11.21
N GLY A 19 15.66 -19.03 10.73
CA GLY A 19 16.32 -19.99 9.85
C GLY A 19 16.12 -19.73 8.36
N GLY A 20 15.56 -18.59 7.97
CA GLY A 20 15.45 -18.18 6.59
C GLY A 20 16.80 -17.79 5.98
N SER A 21 16.99 -18.11 4.70
CA SER A 21 18.19 -17.72 3.96
C SER A 21 18.04 -16.30 3.43
N VAL A 22 18.94 -15.41 3.82
CA VAL A 22 19.01 -14.03 3.33
C VAL A 22 20.05 -13.95 2.22
N ASP A 23 19.61 -13.60 1.02
CA ASP A 23 20.42 -13.56 -0.20
C ASP A 23 20.69 -12.14 -0.73
N PHE A 24 20.40 -11.13 0.08
CA PHE A 24 20.49 -9.70 -0.27
C PHE A 24 21.21 -8.90 0.83
N THR A 25 21.71 -7.71 0.47
CA THR A 25 22.41 -6.81 1.39
C THR A 25 21.45 -5.85 2.10
N ASP A 26 21.95 -5.11 3.10
CA ASP A 26 21.16 -4.05 3.75
C ASP A 26 20.90 -2.88 2.80
N GLU A 27 21.89 -2.56 1.94
CA GLU A 27 21.79 -1.49 0.96
C GLU A 27 20.69 -1.80 -0.07
N GLU A 28 20.62 -3.03 -0.59
CA GLU A 28 19.56 -3.47 -1.51
C GLU A 28 18.18 -3.35 -0.86
N LEU A 29 18.07 -3.75 0.41
CA LEU A 29 16.81 -3.68 1.16
C LEU A 29 16.40 -2.24 1.44
N VAL A 30 17.34 -1.40 1.90
CA VAL A 30 17.09 0.03 2.19
C VAL A 30 16.71 0.77 0.91
N PHE A 31 17.42 0.52 -0.20
CA PHE A 31 17.09 1.08 -1.51
C PHE A 31 15.65 0.71 -1.90
N SER A 32 15.33 -0.57 -1.84
CA SER A 32 13.99 -1.05 -2.20
C SER A 32 12.90 -0.44 -1.30
N ALA A 33 13.14 -0.39 0.03
CA ALA A 33 12.22 0.21 0.99
C ALA A 33 12.07 1.73 0.84
N LEU A 34 13.11 2.42 0.36
CA LEU A 34 13.05 3.86 0.10
C LEU A 34 12.17 4.17 -1.11
N PHE A 35 12.27 3.34 -2.16
CA PHE A 35 11.71 3.66 -3.48
C PHE A 35 10.47 2.85 -3.87
N HIS A 36 10.00 1.88 -3.04
CA HIS A 36 8.86 1.03 -3.39
C HIS A 36 7.61 1.82 -3.78
N ASP A 37 7.35 2.91 -3.11
CA ASP A 37 6.19 3.79 -3.26
C ASP A 37 6.49 5.12 -3.98
N LEU A 38 7.67 5.26 -4.60
CA LEU A 38 8.07 6.50 -5.26
C LEU A 38 7.05 6.95 -6.31
N GLY A 39 6.40 6.01 -7.00
CA GLY A 39 5.36 6.29 -8.00
C GLY A 39 4.14 7.06 -7.47
N LYS A 40 3.96 7.13 -6.15
CA LYS A 40 2.89 7.93 -5.53
C LYS A 40 3.07 9.44 -5.71
N ILE A 41 4.27 9.91 -6.01
CA ILE A 41 4.52 11.34 -6.28
C ILE A 41 4.06 11.80 -7.67
N GLY A 42 3.79 10.88 -8.58
CA GLY A 42 3.53 11.16 -10.00
C GLY A 42 4.70 10.71 -10.89
N ASP A 43 4.95 11.38 -11.99
CA ASP A 43 6.04 11.04 -12.94
C ASP A 43 7.27 11.96 -12.82
N GLY A 44 7.26 12.85 -11.84
CA GLY A 44 8.27 13.87 -11.61
C GLY A 44 7.90 15.25 -12.19
N GLU A 45 6.88 15.35 -13.03
CA GLU A 45 6.35 16.58 -13.61
C GLU A 45 4.87 16.76 -13.24
N VAL A 46 4.08 15.69 -13.39
CA VAL A 46 2.65 15.67 -13.09
C VAL A 46 2.42 14.87 -11.80
N PRO A 47 1.75 15.46 -10.78
CA PRO A 47 1.50 14.76 -9.52
C PRO A 47 0.46 13.64 -9.70
N ASN A 48 0.62 12.53 -8.97
CA ASN A 48 -0.34 11.41 -8.99
C ASN A 48 -1.66 11.73 -8.32
N TYR A 49 -1.64 12.60 -7.31
CA TYR A 49 -2.80 13.02 -6.56
C TYR A 49 -3.01 14.52 -6.63
N ILE A 50 -4.27 14.92 -6.85
CA ILE A 50 -4.72 16.31 -6.80
C ILE A 50 -5.79 16.46 -5.72
N PRO A 51 -6.03 17.68 -5.19
CA PRO A 51 -7.11 17.92 -4.24
C PRO A 51 -8.47 17.46 -4.80
N GLN A 52 -9.29 16.86 -3.95
CA GLN A 52 -10.65 16.46 -4.30
C GLN A 52 -11.55 17.68 -4.36
N ASP A 53 -12.10 18.00 -5.53
CA ASP A 53 -12.99 19.16 -5.73
C ASP A 53 -14.45 18.86 -5.35
N ASP A 54 -14.86 17.59 -5.41
CA ASP A 54 -16.23 17.18 -5.04
C ASP A 54 -16.43 17.32 -3.53
N LYS A 55 -17.28 18.31 -3.15
CA LYS A 55 -17.60 18.58 -1.75
C LYS A 55 -18.26 17.39 -1.06
N TRP A 56 -19.15 16.68 -1.77
CA TRP A 56 -19.84 15.52 -1.19
C TRP A 56 -18.86 14.40 -0.84
N ARG A 57 -17.90 14.12 -1.74
CA ARG A 57 -16.83 13.12 -1.50
C ARG A 57 -15.96 13.50 -0.31
N ARG A 58 -15.56 14.78 -0.21
CA ARG A 58 -14.80 15.26 0.95
C ARG A 58 -15.59 15.12 2.25
N ASP A 59 -16.84 15.56 2.28
CA ASP A 59 -17.65 15.66 3.50
C ASP A 59 -18.22 14.30 3.95
N LYS A 60 -18.52 13.39 3.00
CA LYS A 60 -19.18 12.11 3.28
C LYS A 60 -18.24 10.91 3.25
N LEU A 61 -17.23 10.94 2.39
CA LEU A 61 -16.28 9.83 2.22
C LEU A 61 -14.91 10.13 2.82
N SER A 62 -14.68 11.37 3.29
CA SER A 62 -13.38 11.84 3.76
C SER A 62 -12.27 11.71 2.70
N GLU A 63 -12.64 11.75 1.43
CA GLU A 63 -11.73 11.72 0.29
C GLU A 63 -11.19 13.13 0.03
N ILE A 64 -10.03 13.45 0.58
CA ILE A 64 -9.41 14.79 0.43
C ILE A 64 -8.56 14.92 -0.84
N TYR A 65 -8.24 13.81 -1.50
CA TYR A 65 -7.48 13.74 -2.75
C TYR A 65 -8.18 12.81 -3.75
N THR A 66 -7.93 13.05 -5.03
CA THR A 66 -8.31 12.16 -6.14
C THR A 66 -7.09 11.89 -7.01
N PHE A 67 -7.16 10.87 -7.86
CA PHE A 67 -6.14 10.63 -8.88
C PHE A 67 -6.19 11.74 -9.93
N ASN A 68 -5.00 12.13 -10.41
CA ASN A 68 -4.87 13.10 -11.47
C ASN A 68 -5.08 12.40 -12.83
N GLU A 69 -6.11 12.80 -13.56
CA GLU A 69 -6.46 12.22 -14.87
C GLU A 69 -5.53 12.67 -15.98
N ASP A 70 -4.71 13.72 -15.76
CA ASP A 70 -3.70 14.16 -16.72
C ASP A 70 -2.44 13.26 -16.71
N LEU A 71 -2.36 12.34 -15.74
CA LEU A 71 -1.25 11.41 -15.61
C LEU A 71 -1.62 10.05 -16.20
N ASP A 72 -0.81 9.55 -17.14
CA ASP A 72 -0.97 8.21 -17.68
C ASP A 72 -1.03 7.15 -16.59
N PHE A 73 -1.98 6.22 -16.70
CA PHE A 73 -2.14 5.17 -15.71
C PHE A 73 -0.91 4.24 -15.67
N MET A 74 -0.35 4.10 -14.50
CA MET A 74 0.63 3.07 -14.15
C MET A 74 0.33 2.53 -12.76
N LEU A 75 0.63 1.24 -12.52
CA LEU A 75 0.72 0.75 -11.16
C LEU A 75 1.83 1.49 -10.41
N ILE A 76 1.64 1.74 -9.13
CA ILE A 76 2.62 2.50 -8.32
C ILE A 76 4.03 1.89 -8.39
N PRO A 77 4.21 0.55 -8.26
CA PRO A 77 5.54 -0.05 -8.39
C PRO A 77 6.18 0.18 -9.76
N ASP A 78 5.39 0.05 -10.83
CA ASP A 78 5.87 0.25 -12.20
C ASP A 78 6.30 1.70 -12.43
N ARG A 79 5.52 2.66 -11.93
CA ARG A 79 5.88 4.08 -11.97
C ARG A 79 7.11 4.40 -11.12
N SER A 80 7.26 3.75 -9.96
CA SER A 80 8.48 3.87 -9.16
C SER A 80 9.72 3.50 -9.96
N LEU A 81 9.67 2.36 -10.64
CA LEU A 81 10.77 1.88 -11.49
C LEU A 81 11.00 2.78 -12.70
N PHE A 82 9.92 3.29 -13.32
CA PHE A 82 10.00 4.26 -14.42
C PHE A 82 10.73 5.55 -13.99
N ILE A 83 10.38 6.09 -12.82
CA ILE A 83 11.02 7.31 -12.28
C ILE A 83 12.51 7.05 -12.04
N LEU A 84 12.88 5.93 -11.41
CA LEU A 84 14.28 5.59 -11.20
C LEU A 84 15.04 5.53 -12.52
N GLN A 85 14.46 4.91 -13.56
CA GLN A 85 15.04 4.87 -14.90
C GLN A 85 15.12 6.28 -15.51
N LYS A 86 14.08 7.12 -15.40
CA LYS A 86 14.05 8.49 -15.93
C LYS A 86 15.21 9.32 -15.39
N PHE A 87 15.59 9.11 -14.12
CA PHE A 87 16.70 9.79 -13.47
C PHE A 87 18.05 9.05 -13.58
N GLY A 88 18.14 8.01 -14.38
CA GLY A 88 19.39 7.26 -14.60
C GLY A 88 19.86 6.46 -13.39
N ILE A 89 18.97 6.20 -12.41
CA ILE A 89 19.28 5.40 -11.22
C ILE A 89 19.23 3.93 -11.61
N LYS A 90 20.35 3.23 -11.43
CA LYS A 90 20.44 1.81 -11.74
C LYS A 90 19.74 1.00 -10.66
N VAL A 91 18.92 0.05 -11.09
CA VAL A 91 18.19 -0.89 -10.23
C VAL A 91 18.68 -2.30 -10.58
N ASN A 92 19.12 -3.07 -9.61
CA ASN A 92 19.47 -4.46 -9.83
C ASN A 92 18.21 -5.36 -9.82
N GLN A 93 18.39 -6.65 -10.18
CA GLN A 93 17.26 -7.57 -10.30
C GLN A 93 16.50 -7.78 -8.98
N LYS A 94 17.19 -7.83 -7.84
CA LYS A 94 16.58 -8.03 -6.52
C LYS A 94 15.80 -6.80 -6.09
N GLU A 95 16.39 -5.63 -6.26
CA GLU A 95 15.73 -4.33 -6.01
C GLU A 95 14.49 -4.15 -6.90
N PHE A 96 14.61 -4.49 -8.20
CA PHE A 96 13.47 -4.47 -9.12
C PHE A 96 12.33 -5.37 -8.62
N LEU A 97 12.62 -6.62 -8.30
CA LEU A 97 11.62 -7.57 -7.81
C LEU A 97 11.01 -7.14 -6.47
N ALA A 98 11.83 -6.61 -5.57
CA ALA A 98 11.37 -6.10 -4.29
C ALA A 98 10.39 -4.93 -4.46
N ILE A 99 10.75 -3.92 -5.27
CA ILE A 99 9.90 -2.77 -5.57
C ILE A 99 8.63 -3.24 -6.32
N ARG A 100 8.79 -4.07 -7.37
CA ARG A 100 7.65 -4.51 -8.20
C ARG A 100 6.62 -5.32 -7.42
N CYS A 101 7.08 -6.12 -6.46
CA CYS A 101 6.24 -7.08 -5.75
C CYS A 101 5.93 -6.69 -4.28
N HIS A 102 6.25 -5.47 -3.84
CA HIS A 102 6.11 -5.09 -2.41
C HIS A 102 4.67 -5.18 -1.89
N ASP A 103 3.66 -4.93 -2.72
CA ASP A 103 2.24 -5.10 -2.36
C ASP A 103 1.84 -6.57 -2.18
N GLY A 104 2.74 -7.51 -2.51
CA GLY A 104 2.47 -8.94 -2.40
C GLY A 104 1.25 -9.35 -3.23
N VAL A 105 0.44 -10.25 -2.67
CA VAL A 105 -0.77 -10.76 -3.30
C VAL A 105 -1.98 -9.80 -3.24
N PHE A 106 -1.83 -8.66 -2.57
CA PHE A 106 -2.85 -7.61 -2.58
C PHE A 106 -2.93 -6.91 -3.95
N ASP A 107 -1.82 -6.90 -4.71
CA ASP A 107 -1.84 -6.52 -6.11
C ASP A 107 -2.01 -7.77 -6.99
N LYS A 108 -3.14 -7.84 -7.69
CA LYS A 108 -3.46 -8.96 -8.59
C LYS A 108 -2.44 -9.15 -9.71
N ALA A 109 -1.75 -8.08 -10.14
CA ALA A 109 -0.69 -8.16 -11.13
C ALA A 109 0.55 -8.95 -10.63
N ASN A 110 0.64 -9.21 -9.33
CA ASN A 110 1.72 -10.00 -8.73
C ASN A 110 1.43 -11.50 -8.67
N GLU A 111 0.23 -11.98 -9.03
CA GLU A 111 -0.13 -13.40 -8.95
C GLU A 111 0.90 -14.32 -9.62
N ALA A 112 1.41 -13.91 -10.79
CA ALA A 112 2.42 -14.69 -11.52
C ALA A 112 3.74 -14.87 -10.74
N TYR A 113 4.06 -13.96 -9.82
CA TYR A 113 5.26 -14.02 -9.00
C TYR A 113 5.08 -14.88 -7.75
N PHE A 114 3.87 -15.02 -7.21
CA PHE A 114 3.61 -15.67 -5.93
C PHE A 114 2.99 -17.07 -6.07
N PHE A 115 2.18 -17.31 -7.10
CA PHE A 115 1.40 -18.54 -7.23
C PHE A 115 1.95 -19.52 -8.29
N SER A 116 3.24 -19.53 -8.53
CA SER A 116 3.80 -20.51 -9.43
C SER A 116 3.99 -21.87 -8.74
N HIS A 117 3.44 -22.92 -9.37
CA HIS A 117 3.65 -24.30 -8.94
C HIS A 117 4.92 -24.94 -9.52
N ARG A 118 5.60 -24.25 -10.45
CA ARG A 118 6.81 -24.76 -11.10
C ARG A 118 8.04 -24.20 -10.40
N GLU A 119 9.00 -25.07 -10.07
CA GLU A 119 10.27 -24.68 -9.46
C GLU A 119 11.03 -23.62 -10.26
N SER A 120 10.97 -23.71 -11.61
CA SER A 120 11.58 -22.74 -12.52
C SER A 120 11.01 -21.32 -12.43
N SER A 121 9.79 -21.18 -11.92
CA SER A 121 9.06 -19.90 -11.80
C SER A 121 8.94 -19.42 -10.35
N ARG A 122 9.55 -20.15 -9.39
CA ARG A 122 9.58 -19.71 -7.98
C ARG A 122 10.50 -18.52 -7.78
N GLN A 123 10.08 -17.62 -6.91
CA GLN A 123 10.95 -16.56 -6.43
C GLN A 123 12.15 -17.17 -5.69
N LYS A 124 13.36 -16.75 -6.10
CA LYS A 124 14.62 -17.25 -5.52
C LYS A 124 15.22 -16.30 -4.51
N THR A 125 14.69 -15.07 -4.41
CA THR A 125 15.16 -14.06 -3.47
C THR A 125 14.16 -13.85 -2.34
N SER A 126 14.66 -13.77 -1.12
CA SER A 126 13.83 -13.50 0.08
C SER A 126 13.54 -12.02 0.30
N ILE A 127 14.18 -11.10 -0.43
CA ILE A 127 13.98 -9.65 -0.28
C ILE A 127 12.51 -9.23 -0.46
N ILE A 128 11.80 -9.89 -1.39
CA ILE A 128 10.38 -9.63 -1.67
C ILE A 128 9.54 -9.86 -0.43
N SER A 129 9.69 -11.01 0.22
CA SER A 129 8.92 -11.37 1.41
C SER A 129 9.25 -10.47 2.60
N VAL A 130 10.52 -10.10 2.75
CA VAL A 130 10.98 -9.23 3.84
C VAL A 130 10.44 -7.82 3.67
N LEU A 131 10.52 -7.25 2.45
CA LEU A 131 9.99 -5.91 2.19
C LEU A 131 8.46 -5.87 2.30
N HIS A 132 7.76 -6.84 1.71
CA HIS A 132 6.30 -6.94 1.79
C HIS A 132 5.82 -6.99 3.25
N ALA A 133 6.43 -7.85 4.08
CA ALA A 133 6.08 -7.94 5.50
C ALA A 133 6.34 -6.63 6.25
N ALA A 134 7.44 -5.94 5.95
CA ALA A 134 7.80 -4.68 6.57
C ALA A 134 6.82 -3.56 6.22
N ASP A 135 6.46 -3.42 4.94
CA ASP A 135 5.49 -2.42 4.47
C ASP A 135 4.10 -2.68 5.05
N PHE A 136 3.63 -3.92 4.99
CA PHE A 136 2.34 -4.31 5.59
C PHE A 136 2.29 -3.98 7.08
N LEU A 137 3.31 -4.34 7.86
CA LEU A 137 3.36 -4.03 9.28
C LEU A 137 3.45 -2.53 9.54
N ALA A 138 4.23 -1.79 8.76
CA ALA A 138 4.32 -0.35 8.90
C ALA A 138 2.95 0.32 8.76
N SER A 139 2.17 -0.07 7.74
CA SER A 139 0.82 0.45 7.52
C SER A 139 -0.13 0.15 8.68
N LYS A 140 -0.06 -1.06 9.28
CA LYS A 140 -0.91 -1.45 10.42
C LYS A 140 -0.53 -0.70 11.70
N VAL A 141 0.76 -0.59 11.99
CA VAL A 141 1.24 0.14 13.17
C VAL A 141 0.96 1.63 13.07
N GLU A 142 1.11 2.24 11.87
CA GLU A 142 0.74 3.63 11.64
C GLU A 142 -0.75 3.86 11.92
N TYR A 143 -1.60 2.96 11.42
CA TYR A 143 -3.04 3.03 11.68
C TYR A 143 -3.36 2.91 13.18
N ASP A 144 -2.73 1.98 13.91
CA ASP A 144 -2.93 1.81 15.34
C ASP A 144 -2.47 3.03 16.14
N ILE A 145 -1.34 3.65 15.75
CA ILE A 145 -0.85 4.88 16.37
C ILE A 145 -1.83 6.03 16.12
N TRP A 146 -2.26 6.19 14.86
CA TRP A 146 -3.22 7.22 14.48
C TRP A 146 -4.53 7.07 15.26
N LYS A 147 -5.05 5.86 15.36
CA LYS A 147 -6.28 5.56 16.09
C LYS A 147 -6.16 5.87 17.58
N ARG A 148 -5.05 5.48 18.21
CA ARG A 148 -4.79 5.77 19.64
C ARG A 148 -4.64 7.26 19.91
N ASN A 149 -4.18 8.03 18.94
CA ASN A 149 -4.04 9.49 19.05
C ASN A 149 -5.32 10.26 18.68
N GLY A 150 -6.48 9.60 18.64
CA GLY A 150 -7.77 10.24 18.39
C GLY A 150 -8.13 10.43 16.93
N GLY A 151 -7.46 9.73 16.01
CA GLY A 151 -7.72 9.80 14.56
C GLY A 151 -9.12 9.39 14.11
N ASP A 152 -9.94 8.77 14.96
CA ASP A 152 -11.33 8.39 14.69
C ASP A 152 -12.37 9.43 15.17
N SER A 153 -11.97 10.66 15.40
CA SER A 153 -12.90 11.74 15.85
C SER A 153 -13.81 12.29 14.74
N THR A 154 -14.01 11.56 13.64
CA THR A 154 -15.15 11.82 12.75
C THR A 154 -16.44 11.52 13.52
N PRO A 155 -17.40 12.46 13.63
CA PRO A 155 -18.68 12.21 14.30
C PRO A 155 -19.37 11.02 13.62
N LYS A 156 -19.51 9.90 14.32
CA LYS A 156 -20.39 8.83 13.86
C LYS A 156 -21.77 9.43 13.77
N VAL A 157 -22.27 9.63 12.55
CA VAL A 157 -23.66 9.98 12.32
C VAL A 157 -24.49 8.88 12.97
N GLN A 158 -25.06 9.17 14.13
CA GLN A 158 -26.02 8.28 14.76
C GLN A 158 -27.17 8.12 13.77
N LYS A 159 -27.33 6.93 13.22
CA LYS A 159 -28.54 6.56 12.51
C LYS A 159 -29.66 6.60 13.57
N THR A 160 -30.37 7.73 13.61
CA THR A 160 -31.65 7.80 14.35
C THR A 160 -32.56 6.77 13.68
N ALA A 161 -32.86 5.71 14.42
CA ALA A 161 -33.88 4.75 14.00
C ALA A 161 -35.21 5.52 13.91
N SER A 162 -35.68 5.79 12.70
CA SER A 162 -37.04 6.30 12.50
C SER A 162 -37.99 5.14 12.87
N SER A 163 -38.61 5.26 14.05
CA SER A 163 -39.73 4.43 14.46
C SER A 163 -40.94 4.82 13.59
N THR A 164 -41.09 4.16 12.46
CA THR A 164 -42.35 4.25 11.71
C THR A 164 -43.38 3.34 12.41
N GLY A 165 -44.13 3.92 13.32
CA GLY A 165 -45.28 3.29 13.93
C GLY A 165 -46.35 3.00 12.86
N ARG A 166 -46.50 1.72 12.55
CA ARG A 166 -47.60 1.22 11.72
C ARG A 166 -48.88 1.22 12.55
N GLN A 167 -49.69 2.28 12.40
CA GLN A 167 -51.05 2.26 12.92
C GLN A 167 -51.90 1.27 12.09
N VAL A 168 -52.30 0.19 12.73
CA VAL A 168 -53.32 -0.71 12.22
C VAL A 168 -54.68 -0.04 12.52
N LYS A 169 -55.38 0.43 11.50
CA LYS A 169 -56.79 0.80 11.59
C LYS A 169 -57.63 -0.46 11.51
N SER A 170 -58.24 -0.84 12.62
CA SER A 170 -59.39 -1.75 12.65
C SER A 170 -60.61 -1.03 12.13
N SER A 171 -61.19 -1.45 11.03
CA SER A 171 -62.56 -1.08 10.64
C SER A 171 -63.45 -2.31 10.85
N VAL A 172 -64.35 -2.18 11.86
CA VAL A 172 -65.55 -3.00 12.02
C VAL A 172 -66.63 -2.28 11.24
N GLY A 173 -67.40 -3.03 10.48
CA GLY A 173 -68.55 -2.60 9.74
C GLY A 173 -69.01 -3.70 8.75
#